data_95b1a6888f249f99c6811f87033a2a31
#
_entry.id   95b1a6888f249f99c6811f87033a2a31
#
_cell.length_a   1.000
_cell.length_b   1.000
_cell.length_c   1.000
_cell.angle_alpha   90.00
_cell.angle_beta   90.00
_cell.angle_gamma   90.00
#
_symmetry.space_group_name_H-M   'P 1'
#
loop_
_entity.id
_entity.type
_entity.pdbx_description
1 polymer ?
#
loop_
_entity_poly.entity_id
_entity_poly.type
_entity_poly.pdbx_seq_one_letter_code
_entity_poly.pdbx_strand_id
1 'polypeptide(L)'
;MPALAALEGYGLRSLRADLTAGVTVAAVAVPQAMAYAMVIGLPPQYGLYTAIVMTTVGALFDSSRQLINGPTNAISIAVLSALIGVPEGGRLEAAVLLALLVGAIQVAITALRLGDLTRFVSHSVIVGFTCGAATLLIAAQAPVMLGFAGDGGWRGVGAGWTAALGLGTVAVVLGLRWLNARPLARRLGLRAPEYLLALVGAAALVWGQELDARGVAVVGAIPAALPRLSWPTVSWEAVRLFSGDAMAIALLGLLEAIAMAKAIAAQTRQRLDLNQQCLSEGLANVAGSLFQCFPGSGSLTRSWLNREAGAVSQWSGVFSAAAVAATVLLLAPYAAFIPRASLAAILVLTASRMVDLRGLRDHLRATRFDAGIVAATAVSAVAISIEFCIVIGVFLSFALYVPRAAKVQLTELVLAPERTIRPREAGEAACARMVLFNVEGEMFFGSAPDFERLMAEIDGRAAAGVRVVILRLREVSNPDAACLLLLDGLLRGLKARGVQPILCGVRGDLSRGLERIGASARLGAQWILLERERAWTGIQEAIDRGRALLGPEGSCERCPLRQERAPAARQAWFYQI
;
A
#
# COMPACT_ATOMS: atom_id res chain seq x y z
N MET A 1 6.23 16.57 -18.53
CA MET A 1 5.98 17.06 -17.15
C MET A 1 4.48 17.26 -16.99
N PRO A 2 3.80 16.58 -16.08
CA PRO A 2 2.34 16.72 -15.89
C PRO A 2 1.90 18.15 -15.55
N ALA A 3 2.70 18.89 -14.76
CA ALA A 3 2.40 20.28 -14.42
C ALA A 3 2.38 21.22 -15.63
N LEU A 4 3.18 20.95 -16.68
CA LEU A 4 3.13 21.74 -17.90
C LEU A 4 1.87 21.47 -18.72
N ALA A 5 1.43 20.21 -18.75
CA ALA A 5 0.15 19.84 -19.38
C ALA A 5 -1.05 20.49 -18.66
N ALA A 6 -0.94 20.72 -17.35
CA ALA A 6 -1.96 21.41 -16.58
C ALA A 6 -2.11 22.91 -16.90
N LEU A 7 -1.17 23.50 -17.66
CA LEU A 7 -1.27 24.89 -18.13
C LEU A 7 -2.21 25.05 -19.33
N GLU A 8 -2.55 23.97 -20.03
CA GLU A 8 -3.55 23.99 -21.09
C GLU A 8 -4.92 24.35 -20.49
N GLY A 9 -5.42 25.54 -20.83
CA GLY A 9 -6.67 26.08 -20.26
C GLY A 9 -6.56 26.69 -18.87
N TYR A 10 -5.34 26.94 -18.35
CA TYR A 10 -5.11 27.52 -17.03
C TYR A 10 -5.46 29.02 -17.03
N GLY A 11 -6.57 29.37 -16.40
CA GLY A 11 -7.06 30.75 -16.34
C GLY A 11 -6.88 31.41 -14.97
N LEU A 12 -7.25 32.69 -14.86
CA LEU A 12 -7.14 33.47 -13.60
C LEU A 12 -7.92 32.84 -12.42
N ARG A 13 -8.99 32.11 -12.69
CA ARG A 13 -9.74 31.39 -11.62
C ARG A 13 -8.91 30.25 -11.06
N SER A 14 -8.24 29.47 -11.90
CA SER A 14 -7.35 28.37 -11.50
C SER A 14 -6.13 28.93 -10.73
N LEU A 15 -5.53 30.01 -11.24
CA LEU A 15 -4.41 30.70 -10.56
C LEU A 15 -4.80 31.14 -9.15
N ARG A 16 -5.95 31.80 -8.98
CA ARG A 16 -6.43 32.22 -7.65
C ARG A 16 -6.68 31.04 -6.72
N ALA A 17 -7.29 29.96 -7.23
CA ALA A 17 -7.57 28.77 -6.45
C ALA A 17 -6.26 28.10 -5.98
N ASP A 18 -5.32 27.86 -6.89
CA ASP A 18 -4.04 27.22 -6.59
C ASP A 18 -3.14 28.09 -5.69
N LEU A 19 -3.13 29.42 -5.89
CA LEU A 19 -2.38 30.34 -5.04
C LEU A 19 -2.94 30.35 -3.61
N THR A 20 -4.27 30.43 -3.46
CA THR A 20 -4.93 30.40 -2.14
C THR A 20 -4.67 29.07 -1.43
N ALA A 21 -4.79 27.96 -2.16
CA ALA A 21 -4.53 26.63 -1.64
C ALA A 21 -3.05 26.48 -1.24
N GLY A 22 -2.12 26.92 -2.09
CA GLY A 22 -0.69 26.86 -1.82
C GLY A 22 -0.28 27.65 -0.56
N VAL A 23 -0.76 28.87 -0.40
CA VAL A 23 -0.49 29.68 0.80
C VAL A 23 -1.11 29.02 2.05
N THR A 24 -2.32 28.48 1.94
CA THR A 24 -2.96 27.75 3.05
C THR A 24 -2.14 26.53 3.48
N VAL A 25 -1.63 25.78 2.52
CA VAL A 25 -0.76 24.63 2.77
C VAL A 25 0.56 25.06 3.40
N ALA A 26 1.19 26.14 2.90
CA ALA A 26 2.46 26.66 3.43
C ALA A 26 2.35 27.04 4.91
N ALA A 27 1.23 27.66 5.33
CA ALA A 27 0.97 28.02 6.72
C ALA A 27 0.98 26.81 7.69
N VAL A 28 0.66 25.61 7.19
CA VAL A 28 0.74 24.36 7.96
C VAL A 28 2.09 23.67 7.75
N ALA A 29 2.63 23.74 6.55
CA ALA A 29 3.89 23.10 6.19
C ALA A 29 5.08 23.65 6.97
N VAL A 30 5.15 24.96 7.19
CA VAL A 30 6.28 25.63 7.89
C VAL A 30 6.48 25.05 9.29
N PRO A 31 5.52 25.10 10.22
CA PRO A 31 5.74 24.55 11.56
C PRO A 31 5.97 23.03 11.56
N GLN A 32 5.30 22.28 10.69
CA GLN A 32 5.48 20.84 10.59
C GLN A 32 6.87 20.47 10.08
N ALA A 33 7.35 21.14 9.03
CA ALA A 33 8.65 20.86 8.44
C ALA A 33 9.80 21.13 9.44
N MET A 34 9.71 22.22 10.17
CA MET A 34 10.66 22.53 11.25
C MET A 34 10.66 21.46 12.34
N ALA A 35 9.48 21.05 12.77
CA ALA A 35 9.31 20.05 13.80
C ALA A 35 9.84 18.68 13.34
N TYR A 36 9.64 18.28 12.10
CA TYR A 36 10.15 17.01 11.54
C TYR A 36 11.68 16.98 11.46
N ALA A 37 12.33 18.09 11.07
CA ALA A 37 13.78 18.19 11.12
C ALA A 37 14.32 18.00 12.55
N MET A 38 13.65 18.62 13.53
CA MET A 38 14.05 18.48 14.94
C MET A 38 13.86 17.07 15.49
N VAL A 39 12.84 16.33 15.03
CA VAL A 39 12.67 14.89 15.35
C VAL A 39 13.90 14.10 14.94
N ILE A 40 14.45 14.36 13.76
CA ILE A 40 15.64 13.68 13.22
C ILE A 40 16.92 14.13 13.94
N GLY A 41 16.86 15.18 14.73
CA GLY A 41 18.01 15.83 15.36
C GLY A 41 18.77 16.75 14.43
N LEU A 42 18.10 17.27 13.38
CA LEU A 42 18.65 18.25 12.47
C LEU A 42 18.13 19.67 12.80
N PRO A 43 18.90 20.72 12.50
CA PRO A 43 18.42 22.09 12.55
C PRO A 43 17.14 22.30 11.70
N PRO A 44 16.19 23.13 12.19
CA PRO A 44 14.87 23.30 11.56
C PRO A 44 14.87 23.74 10.11
N GLN A 45 15.92 24.50 9.68
CA GLN A 45 16.05 24.96 8.30
C GLN A 45 16.07 23.82 7.28
N TYR A 46 16.62 22.66 7.61
CA TYR A 46 16.66 21.52 6.70
C TYR A 46 15.28 20.93 6.43
N GLY A 47 14.36 21.04 7.40
CA GLY A 47 12.95 20.70 7.19
C GLY A 47 12.28 21.67 6.21
N LEU A 48 12.56 22.97 6.34
CA LEU A 48 12.05 23.98 5.41
C LEU A 48 12.63 23.80 4.02
N TYR A 49 13.93 23.49 3.90
CA TYR A 49 14.58 23.16 2.60
C TYR A 49 13.90 21.94 1.96
N THR A 50 13.68 20.89 2.71
CA THR A 50 12.95 19.70 2.23
C THR A 50 11.53 20.06 1.77
N ALA A 51 10.80 20.91 2.52
CA ALA A 51 9.47 21.38 2.13
C ALA A 51 9.48 22.26 0.87
N ILE A 52 10.57 23.02 0.59
CA ILE A 52 10.69 23.84 -0.61
C ILE A 52 11.03 22.97 -1.82
N VAL A 53 12.12 22.21 -1.75
CA VAL A 53 12.67 21.51 -2.90
C VAL A 53 11.79 20.35 -3.32
N MET A 54 11.45 19.46 -2.37
CA MET A 54 10.68 18.28 -2.69
C MET A 54 9.25 18.60 -3.11
N THR A 55 8.62 19.62 -2.50
CA THR A 55 7.29 20.05 -2.94
C THR A 55 7.33 20.64 -4.35
N THR A 56 8.37 21.40 -4.69
CA THR A 56 8.51 21.96 -6.04
C THR A 56 8.70 20.84 -7.07
N VAL A 57 9.66 19.95 -6.84
CA VAL A 57 9.97 18.87 -7.80
C VAL A 57 8.79 17.90 -7.89
N GLY A 58 8.22 17.50 -6.75
CA GLY A 58 7.01 16.68 -6.72
C GLY A 58 5.89 17.30 -7.53
N ALA A 59 5.53 18.56 -7.26
CA ALA A 59 4.47 19.25 -8.00
C ALA A 59 4.71 19.28 -9.52
N LEU A 60 5.96 19.37 -9.98
CA LEU A 60 6.27 19.38 -11.42
C LEU A 60 6.06 18.02 -12.09
N PHE A 61 6.28 16.91 -11.35
CA PHE A 61 6.28 15.57 -11.89
C PHE A 61 5.13 14.68 -11.40
N ASP A 62 4.37 15.09 -10.36
CA ASP A 62 3.27 14.32 -9.80
C ASP A 62 2.17 14.00 -10.82
N SER A 63 1.69 12.77 -10.78
CA SER A 63 0.48 12.36 -11.49
C SER A 63 -0.78 12.91 -10.82
N SER A 64 -0.79 13.01 -9.50
CA SER A 64 -1.87 13.61 -8.73
C SER A 64 -1.80 15.14 -8.76
N ARG A 65 -2.96 15.79 -8.97
CA ARG A 65 -3.03 17.26 -9.04
C ARG A 65 -2.89 17.95 -7.68
N GLN A 66 -3.19 17.27 -6.60
CA GLN A 66 -3.27 17.86 -5.26
C GLN A 66 -2.25 17.29 -4.27
N LEU A 67 -1.45 16.31 -4.68
CA LEU A 67 -0.44 15.75 -3.79
C LEU A 67 0.60 16.82 -3.42
N ILE A 68 1.01 16.84 -2.17
CA ILE A 68 2.04 17.73 -1.65
C ILE A 68 3.16 16.87 -1.07
N ASN A 69 4.29 16.83 -1.75
CA ASN A 69 5.50 16.14 -1.30
C ASN A 69 6.29 16.98 -0.31
N GLY A 70 7.16 16.33 0.45
CA GLY A 70 8.06 16.98 1.41
C GLY A 70 8.24 16.15 2.68
N PRO A 71 8.74 16.74 3.77
CA PRO A 71 8.99 15.99 5.00
C PRO A 71 7.66 15.50 5.58
N THR A 72 7.57 14.20 5.90
CA THR A 72 6.41 13.60 6.55
C THR A 72 6.78 13.04 7.91
N ASN A 73 5.77 12.83 8.74
CA ASN A 73 5.97 12.29 10.07
C ASN A 73 6.57 10.87 10.02
N ALA A 74 5.99 10.02 9.21
CA ALA A 74 6.40 8.63 9.07
C ALA A 74 7.85 8.51 8.59
N ILE A 75 8.20 9.23 7.52
CA ILE A 75 9.57 9.25 6.98
C ILE A 75 10.56 9.84 7.99
N SER A 76 10.16 10.90 8.72
CA SER A 76 11.07 11.53 9.69
C SER A 76 11.41 10.59 10.85
N ILE A 77 10.47 9.76 11.31
CA ILE A 77 10.74 8.76 12.33
C ILE A 77 11.62 7.64 11.78
N ALA A 78 11.37 7.19 10.54
CA ALA A 78 12.20 6.18 9.90
C ALA A 78 13.64 6.69 9.69
N VAL A 79 13.81 7.96 9.26
CA VAL A 79 15.14 8.59 9.17
C VAL A 79 15.80 8.72 10.55
N LEU A 80 15.04 9.09 11.60
CA LEU A 80 15.58 9.13 12.97
C LEU A 80 16.14 7.78 13.38
N SER A 81 15.40 6.70 13.13
CA SER A 81 15.83 5.33 13.46
C SER A 81 17.10 4.94 12.69
N ALA A 82 17.15 5.22 11.39
CA ALA A 82 18.34 4.98 10.56
C ALA A 82 19.58 5.78 11.03
N LEU A 83 19.37 6.92 11.68
CA LEU A 83 20.44 7.77 12.20
C LEU A 83 20.82 7.47 13.66
N ILE A 84 20.24 6.46 14.28
CA ILE A 84 20.65 6.01 15.62
C ILE A 84 22.11 5.57 15.56
N GLY A 85 22.94 6.13 16.45
CA GLY A 85 24.37 5.85 16.47
C GLY A 85 25.22 6.75 15.57
N VAL A 86 24.63 7.58 14.70
CA VAL A 86 25.35 8.60 13.94
C VAL A 86 25.62 9.82 14.83
N PRO A 87 26.90 10.25 14.99
CA PRO A 87 27.24 11.46 15.75
C PRO A 87 26.51 12.70 15.21
N GLU A 88 26.17 13.65 16.07
CA GLU A 88 25.40 14.84 15.67
C GLU A 88 26.02 15.60 14.50
N GLY A 89 27.36 15.74 14.44
CA GLY A 89 28.07 16.39 13.35
C GLY A 89 27.94 15.70 11.99
N GLY A 90 27.65 14.39 11.95
CA GLY A 90 27.51 13.60 10.72
C GLY A 90 26.06 13.37 10.29
N ARG A 91 25.08 13.73 11.12
CA ARG A 91 23.66 13.45 10.85
C ARG A 91 23.11 14.06 9.57
N LEU A 92 23.55 15.29 9.25
CA LEU A 92 23.12 15.95 8.03
C LEU A 92 23.61 15.21 6.79
N GLU A 93 24.89 14.85 6.75
CA GLU A 93 25.49 14.14 5.61
C GLU A 93 24.83 12.76 5.43
N ALA A 94 24.59 12.05 6.52
CA ALA A 94 23.90 10.76 6.49
C ALA A 94 22.45 10.90 6.03
N ALA A 95 21.71 11.90 6.48
CA ALA A 95 20.34 12.17 6.04
C ALA A 95 20.25 12.54 4.55
N VAL A 96 21.20 13.33 4.06
CA VAL A 96 21.29 13.72 2.64
C VAL A 96 21.65 12.50 1.78
N LEU A 97 22.58 11.65 2.24
CA LEU A 97 22.89 10.38 1.57
C LEU A 97 21.68 9.45 1.53
N LEU A 98 20.95 9.33 2.63
CA LEU A 98 19.69 8.56 2.68
C LEU A 98 18.69 9.10 1.64
N ALA A 99 18.55 10.42 1.49
CA ALA A 99 17.66 11.00 0.48
C ALA A 99 18.08 10.60 -0.94
N LEU A 100 19.38 10.59 -1.23
CA LEU A 100 19.92 10.14 -2.52
C LEU A 100 19.62 8.66 -2.76
N LEU A 101 19.90 7.79 -1.79
CA LEU A 101 19.68 6.35 -1.92
C LEU A 101 18.20 6.02 -2.06
N VAL A 102 17.35 6.62 -1.23
CA VAL A 102 15.89 6.49 -1.33
C VAL A 102 15.40 6.89 -2.71
N GLY A 103 15.80 8.07 -3.18
CA GLY A 103 15.42 8.56 -4.51
C GLY A 103 15.92 7.66 -5.64
N ALA A 104 17.16 7.18 -5.57
CA ALA A 104 17.73 6.26 -6.57
C ALA A 104 16.96 4.94 -6.62
N ILE A 105 16.61 4.36 -5.46
CA ILE A 105 15.80 3.15 -5.36
C ILE A 105 14.41 3.38 -5.98
N GLN A 106 13.74 4.49 -5.66
CA GLN A 106 12.42 4.83 -6.19
C GLN A 106 12.44 5.02 -7.72
N VAL A 107 13.48 5.67 -8.26
CA VAL A 107 13.69 5.79 -9.71
C VAL A 107 13.94 4.42 -10.34
N ALA A 108 14.75 3.55 -9.71
CA ALA A 108 14.99 2.19 -10.20
C ALA A 108 13.69 1.36 -10.22
N ILE A 109 12.87 1.42 -9.18
CA ILE A 109 11.54 0.79 -9.12
C ILE A 109 10.67 1.27 -10.29
N THR A 110 10.70 2.57 -10.59
CA THR A 110 9.96 3.17 -11.71
C THR A 110 10.47 2.67 -13.06
N ALA A 111 11.80 2.65 -13.26
CA ALA A 111 12.44 2.20 -14.51
C ALA A 111 12.13 0.73 -14.82
N LEU A 112 12.02 -0.09 -13.80
CA LEU A 112 11.62 -1.50 -13.89
C LEU A 112 10.09 -1.68 -13.99
N ARG A 113 9.31 -0.60 -14.02
CA ARG A 113 7.83 -0.61 -14.01
C ARG A 113 7.23 -1.39 -12.83
N LEU A 114 7.93 -1.42 -11.71
CA LEU A 114 7.51 -2.12 -10.51
C LEU A 114 6.55 -1.28 -9.62
N GLY A 115 6.10 -0.12 -10.09
CA GLY A 115 5.11 0.71 -9.38
C GLY A 115 3.82 -0.06 -9.05
N ASP A 116 3.46 -1.05 -9.85
CA ASP A 116 2.32 -1.92 -9.58
C ASP A 116 2.53 -2.87 -8.37
N LEU A 117 3.77 -3.13 -7.94
CA LEU A 117 4.05 -3.92 -6.72
C LEU A 117 3.49 -3.27 -5.45
N THR A 118 3.30 -1.96 -5.46
CA THR A 118 2.65 -1.25 -4.35
C THR A 118 1.18 -1.67 -4.13
N ARG A 119 0.57 -2.36 -5.11
CA ARG A 119 -0.77 -2.94 -4.98
C ARG A 119 -0.81 -4.12 -4.01
N PHE A 120 0.33 -4.79 -3.80
CA PHE A 120 0.43 -5.96 -2.93
C PHE A 120 0.60 -5.62 -1.46
N VAL A 121 0.80 -4.35 -1.11
CA VAL A 121 0.81 -3.94 0.29
C VAL A 121 -0.62 -3.82 0.80
N SER A 122 -0.95 -4.67 1.76
CA SER A 122 -2.26 -4.67 2.40
C SER A 122 -2.51 -3.37 3.15
N HIS A 123 -3.75 -2.87 3.10
CA HIS A 123 -4.15 -1.71 3.88
C HIS A 123 -3.97 -1.93 5.39
N SER A 124 -4.12 -3.16 5.86
CA SER A 124 -3.88 -3.57 7.25
C SER A 124 -2.44 -3.30 7.72
N VAL A 125 -1.44 -3.44 6.82
CA VAL A 125 -0.03 -3.09 7.11
C VAL A 125 0.10 -1.58 7.34
N ILE A 126 -0.53 -0.76 6.49
CA ILE A 126 -0.49 0.70 6.61
C ILE A 126 -1.15 1.15 7.92
N VAL A 127 -2.30 0.57 8.28
CA VAL A 127 -2.98 0.87 9.56
C VAL A 127 -2.11 0.49 10.75
N GLY A 128 -1.50 -0.70 10.75
CA GLY A 128 -0.60 -1.14 11.81
C GLY A 128 0.63 -0.23 11.94
N PHE A 129 1.26 0.10 10.82
CA PHE A 129 2.39 1.02 10.75
C PHE A 129 2.03 2.40 11.30
N THR A 130 0.92 3.01 10.86
CA THR A 130 0.52 4.34 11.32
C THR A 130 0.22 4.38 12.81
N CYS A 131 -0.35 3.31 13.38
CA CYS A 131 -0.55 3.18 14.82
C CYS A 131 0.79 3.10 15.58
N GLY A 132 1.73 2.28 15.10
CA GLY A 132 3.06 2.15 15.72
C GLY A 132 3.86 3.46 15.64
N ALA A 133 3.91 4.07 14.47
CA ALA A 133 4.58 5.34 14.23
C ALA A 133 4.01 6.48 15.09
N ALA A 134 2.68 6.59 15.18
CA ALA A 134 2.03 7.58 16.03
C ALA A 134 2.36 7.37 17.50
N THR A 135 2.38 6.12 17.98
CA THR A 135 2.74 5.79 19.36
C THR A 135 4.16 6.21 19.68
N LEU A 136 5.14 5.86 18.81
CA LEU A 136 6.53 6.24 18.98
C LEU A 136 6.72 7.75 18.99
N LEU A 137 6.05 8.47 18.07
CA LEU A 137 6.15 9.92 17.99
C LEU A 137 5.56 10.59 19.24
N ILE A 138 4.41 10.15 19.72
CA ILE A 138 3.82 10.69 20.96
C ILE A 138 4.76 10.40 22.13
N ALA A 139 5.29 9.19 22.24
CA ALA A 139 6.23 8.83 23.29
C ALA A 139 7.51 9.68 23.27
N ALA A 140 8.04 10.00 22.09
CA ALA A 140 9.22 10.84 21.95
C ALA A 140 8.95 12.33 22.19
N GLN A 141 7.80 12.85 21.78
CA GLN A 141 7.52 14.28 21.80
C GLN A 141 6.75 14.75 23.04
N ALA A 142 5.98 13.89 23.72
CA ALA A 142 5.26 14.26 24.93
C ALA A 142 6.19 14.75 26.07
N PRO A 143 7.35 14.12 26.33
CA PRO A 143 8.29 14.66 27.31
C PRO A 143 8.82 16.05 26.95
N VAL A 144 9.15 16.29 25.68
CA VAL A 144 9.62 17.60 25.19
C VAL A 144 8.52 18.66 25.34
N MET A 145 7.27 18.31 25.01
CA MET A 145 6.10 19.18 25.16
C MET A 145 5.87 19.57 26.63
N LEU A 146 6.09 18.63 27.55
CA LEU A 146 5.87 18.80 28.99
C LEU A 146 7.07 19.35 29.75
N GLY A 147 8.21 19.59 29.08
CA GLY A 147 9.42 20.15 29.69
C GLY A 147 10.22 19.17 30.56
N PHE A 148 10.06 17.85 30.33
CA PHE A 148 10.94 16.85 30.97
C PHE A 148 12.31 16.87 30.30
N ALA A 149 13.38 16.88 31.10
CA ALA A 149 14.74 16.68 30.59
C ALA A 149 14.98 15.21 30.24
N GLY A 150 15.94 14.93 29.36
CA GLY A 150 16.24 13.57 28.86
C GLY A 150 16.59 12.53 29.94
N ASP A 151 16.87 12.95 31.17
CA ASP A 151 17.10 12.15 32.36
C ASP A 151 15.81 11.92 33.20
N GLY A 152 14.61 12.27 32.68
CA GLY A 152 13.32 12.01 33.32
C GLY A 152 12.95 12.95 34.47
N GLY A 153 13.74 13.97 34.74
CA GLY A 153 13.53 14.91 35.85
C GLY A 153 12.91 16.25 35.42
N TRP A 154 12.02 16.78 36.22
CA TRP A 154 11.56 18.17 36.13
C TRP A 154 12.66 19.07 36.65
N ARG A 155 13.40 19.77 35.81
CA ARG A 155 14.51 20.62 36.23
C ARG A 155 14.22 22.10 35.96
N GLY A 156 14.12 22.87 37.02
CA GLY A 156 14.21 24.34 37.04
C GLY A 156 12.89 25.10 36.77
N VAL A 157 12.97 26.41 36.96
CA VAL A 157 11.84 27.36 36.78
C VAL A 157 11.31 27.35 35.35
N GLY A 158 12.14 27.02 34.35
CA GLY A 158 11.80 26.93 32.94
C GLY A 158 10.88 25.77 32.57
N ALA A 159 10.87 24.66 33.34
CA ALA A 159 10.05 23.49 33.03
C ALA A 159 8.53 23.78 33.11
N GLY A 160 8.10 24.58 34.09
CA GLY A 160 6.71 25.00 34.22
C GLY A 160 6.24 25.87 33.05
N TRP A 161 7.06 26.81 32.59
CA TRP A 161 6.78 27.62 31.40
C TRP A 161 6.79 26.80 30.13
N THR A 162 7.72 25.85 30.00
CA THR A 162 7.78 24.93 28.85
C THR A 162 6.51 24.10 28.75
N ALA A 163 6.04 23.50 29.85
CA ALA A 163 4.78 22.75 29.88
C ALA A 163 3.57 23.64 29.60
N ALA A 164 3.53 24.86 30.16
CA ALA A 164 2.47 25.82 29.92
C ALA A 164 2.39 26.23 28.43
N LEU A 165 3.52 26.46 27.76
CA LEU A 165 3.58 26.75 26.32
C LEU A 165 3.16 25.54 25.48
N GLY A 166 3.60 24.33 25.82
CA GLY A 166 3.21 23.12 25.12
C GLY A 166 1.72 22.84 25.22
N LEU A 167 1.17 22.80 26.44
CA LEU A 167 -0.26 22.60 26.67
C LEU A 167 -1.10 23.77 26.17
N GLY A 168 -0.64 25.01 26.31
CA GLY A 168 -1.27 26.20 25.75
C GLY A 168 -1.37 26.13 24.24
N THR A 169 -0.32 25.64 23.54
CA THR A 169 -0.34 25.39 22.09
C THR A 169 -1.42 24.37 21.73
N VAL A 170 -1.51 23.25 22.45
CA VAL A 170 -2.58 22.26 22.27
C VAL A 170 -3.96 22.90 22.43
N ALA A 171 -4.16 23.66 23.51
CA ALA A 171 -5.44 24.30 23.80
C ALA A 171 -5.85 25.33 22.73
N VAL A 172 -4.90 26.15 22.25
CA VAL A 172 -5.15 27.13 21.18
C VAL A 172 -5.49 26.41 19.86
N VAL A 173 -4.74 25.38 19.48
CA VAL A 173 -5.03 24.63 18.25
C VAL A 173 -6.40 23.97 18.33
N LEU A 174 -6.76 23.31 19.44
CA LEU A 174 -8.09 22.69 19.61
C LEU A 174 -9.19 23.72 19.65
N GLY A 175 -8.99 24.88 20.30
CA GLY A 175 -9.92 25.99 20.35
C GLY A 175 -10.18 26.60 18.96
N LEU A 176 -9.12 26.86 18.19
CA LEU A 176 -9.25 27.37 16.82
C LEU A 176 -9.93 26.35 15.89
N ARG A 177 -9.68 25.05 16.07
CA ARG A 177 -10.40 24.00 15.34
C ARG A 177 -11.89 24.00 15.64
N TRP A 178 -12.22 24.06 16.92
CA TRP A 178 -13.64 24.15 17.33
C TRP A 178 -14.30 25.38 16.74
N LEU A 179 -13.61 26.54 16.73
CA LEU A 179 -14.08 27.77 16.11
C LEU A 179 -14.25 27.60 14.58
N ASN A 180 -13.26 27.01 13.89
CA ASN A 180 -13.31 26.73 12.45
C ASN A 180 -14.44 25.73 12.09
N ALA A 181 -14.85 24.86 13.03
CA ALA A 181 -15.93 23.91 12.83
C ALA A 181 -17.33 24.56 12.92
N ARG A 182 -17.45 25.78 13.48
CA ARG A 182 -18.73 26.48 13.64
C ARG A 182 -19.33 26.90 12.29
N PRO A 183 -20.67 26.84 12.16
CA PRO A 183 -21.35 27.19 10.89
C PRO A 183 -21.07 28.64 10.45
N LEU A 184 -20.91 29.57 11.41
CA LEU A 184 -20.59 30.96 11.13
C LEU A 184 -19.23 31.14 10.46
N ALA A 185 -18.18 30.47 10.96
CA ALA A 185 -16.84 30.51 10.37
C ALA A 185 -16.84 29.93 8.96
N ARG A 186 -17.60 28.85 8.75
CA ARG A 186 -17.78 28.22 7.43
C ARG A 186 -18.52 29.16 6.45
N ARG A 187 -19.54 29.88 6.89
CA ARG A 187 -20.29 30.85 6.07
C ARG A 187 -19.45 32.06 5.67
N LEU A 188 -18.57 32.51 6.56
CA LEU A 188 -17.69 33.67 6.32
C LEU A 188 -16.42 33.29 5.54
N GLY A 189 -16.19 32.00 5.24
CA GLY A 189 -14.98 31.52 4.57
C GLY A 189 -13.68 31.70 5.39
N LEU A 190 -13.82 32.05 6.69
CA LEU A 190 -12.71 32.32 7.61
C LEU A 190 -12.19 31.00 8.16
N ARG A 191 -11.15 30.44 7.55
CA ARG A 191 -10.40 29.30 8.09
C ARG A 191 -9.09 29.79 8.66
N ALA A 192 -9.04 29.92 9.99
CA ALA A 192 -7.83 30.30 10.69
C ALA A 192 -6.78 29.15 10.61
N PRO A 193 -5.54 29.44 10.19
CA PRO A 193 -4.46 28.43 10.17
C PRO A 193 -4.01 28.14 11.62
N GLU A 194 -4.66 27.16 12.26
CA GLU A 194 -4.54 26.89 13.69
C GLU A 194 -3.10 26.65 14.17
N TYR A 195 -2.30 25.92 13.41
CA TYR A 195 -0.90 25.63 13.78
C TYR A 195 -0.01 26.87 13.70
N LEU A 196 -0.17 27.67 12.64
CA LEU A 196 0.61 28.89 12.48
C LEU A 196 0.27 29.92 13.56
N LEU A 197 -1.03 30.14 13.81
CA LEU A 197 -1.46 31.12 14.84
C LEU A 197 -1.05 30.69 16.24
N ALA A 198 -1.15 29.41 16.57
CA ALA A 198 -0.68 28.89 17.85
C ALA A 198 0.84 29.09 18.01
N LEU A 199 1.62 28.83 16.94
CA LEU A 199 3.06 29.00 16.95
C LEU A 199 3.51 30.47 17.05
N VAL A 200 2.88 31.34 16.27
CA VAL A 200 3.14 32.81 16.32
C VAL A 200 2.76 33.36 17.70
N GLY A 201 1.63 32.93 18.26
CA GLY A 201 1.22 33.35 19.61
C GLY A 201 2.21 32.88 20.69
N ALA A 202 2.68 31.63 20.60
CA ALA A 202 3.67 31.10 21.53
C ALA A 202 5.02 31.83 21.40
N ALA A 203 5.48 32.10 20.15
CA ALA A 203 6.72 32.85 19.92
C ALA A 203 6.62 34.31 20.43
N ALA A 204 5.48 34.96 20.23
CA ALA A 204 5.23 36.32 20.77
C ALA A 204 5.25 36.35 22.30
N LEU A 205 4.71 35.31 22.97
CA LEU A 205 4.79 35.18 24.42
C LEU A 205 6.22 34.98 24.91
N VAL A 206 7.02 34.14 24.22
CA VAL A 206 8.43 33.91 24.56
C VAL A 206 9.20 35.23 24.41
N TRP A 207 9.05 35.94 23.30
CA TRP A 207 9.70 37.20 23.05
C TRP A 207 9.29 38.29 24.04
N GLY A 208 7.99 38.46 24.29
CA GLY A 208 7.47 39.54 25.14
C GLY A 208 7.73 39.36 26.64
N GLN A 209 7.92 38.11 27.08
CA GLN A 209 8.19 37.77 28.49
C GLN A 209 9.63 37.31 28.74
N GLU A 210 10.49 37.37 27.72
CA GLU A 210 11.90 36.90 27.77
C GLU A 210 12.03 35.48 28.38
N LEU A 211 11.13 34.58 27.97
CA LEU A 211 11.05 33.23 28.54
C LEU A 211 12.24 32.35 28.16
N ASP A 212 12.94 32.63 27.07
CA ASP A 212 14.19 32.03 26.67
C ASP A 212 15.29 32.27 27.74
N ALA A 213 15.39 33.50 28.26
CA ALA A 213 16.27 33.84 29.38
C ALA A 213 15.87 33.12 30.69
N ARG A 214 14.60 32.71 30.80
CA ARG A 214 14.08 31.93 31.96
C ARG A 214 14.19 30.42 31.78
N GLY A 215 14.93 29.95 30.77
CA GLY A 215 15.25 28.55 30.55
C GLY A 215 14.25 27.78 29.64
N VAL A 216 13.36 28.48 28.94
CA VAL A 216 12.53 27.83 27.89
C VAL A 216 13.40 27.56 26.66
N ALA A 217 13.45 26.29 26.23
CA ALA A 217 14.18 25.91 25.05
C ALA A 217 13.51 26.42 23.77
N VAL A 218 14.24 27.23 23.00
CA VAL A 218 13.78 27.78 21.72
C VAL A 218 14.49 27.14 20.54
N VAL A 219 13.97 27.37 19.34
CA VAL A 219 14.54 26.87 18.08
C VAL A 219 15.91 27.49 17.80
N GLY A 220 16.05 28.77 18.13
CA GLY A 220 17.26 29.54 17.82
C GLY A 220 17.23 30.17 16.43
N ALA A 221 18.30 30.89 16.09
CA ALA A 221 18.40 31.62 14.83
C ALA A 221 18.39 30.64 13.62
N ILE A 222 17.51 30.90 12.68
CA ILE A 222 17.46 30.21 11.38
C ILE A 222 18.09 31.14 10.33
N PRO A 223 19.01 30.65 9.47
CA PRO A 223 19.57 31.47 8.41
C PRO A 223 18.48 31.87 7.40
N ALA A 224 18.39 33.16 7.08
CA ALA A 224 17.51 33.68 6.05
C ALA A 224 18.08 33.38 4.66
N ALA A 225 18.26 32.13 4.33
CA ALA A 225 18.88 31.66 3.10
C ALA A 225 18.11 30.46 2.53
N LEU A 226 18.04 30.41 1.21
CA LEU A 226 17.52 29.27 0.48
C LEU A 226 18.55 28.12 0.46
N PRO A 227 18.09 26.88 0.25
CA PRO A 227 18.98 25.73 0.17
C PRO A 227 20.01 25.92 -0.96
N ARG A 228 21.27 25.66 -0.64
CA ARG A 228 22.36 25.74 -1.61
C ARG A 228 22.56 24.40 -2.29
N LEU A 229 22.96 24.42 -3.55
CA LEU A 229 23.37 23.21 -4.25
C LEU A 229 24.62 22.64 -3.56
N SER A 230 24.54 21.40 -3.14
CA SER A 230 25.61 20.68 -2.45
C SER A 230 25.59 19.24 -2.90
N TRP A 231 26.74 18.71 -3.32
CA TRP A 231 26.84 17.31 -3.69
C TRP A 231 26.92 16.44 -2.44
N PRO A 232 26.10 15.38 -2.35
CA PRO A 232 26.19 14.43 -1.25
C PRO A 232 27.56 13.73 -1.22
N THR A 233 28.14 13.59 -0.04
CA THR A 233 29.32 12.74 0.15
C THR A 233 28.92 11.28 0.06
N VAL A 234 29.38 10.59 -0.99
CA VAL A 234 29.07 9.18 -1.22
C VAL A 234 30.32 8.35 -0.93
N SER A 235 30.29 7.56 0.13
CA SER A 235 31.28 6.52 0.38
C SER A 235 30.65 5.14 0.27
N TRP A 236 31.40 4.15 -0.21
CA TRP A 236 30.90 2.79 -0.35
C TRP A 236 30.48 2.18 1.00
N GLU A 237 31.21 2.51 2.06
CA GLU A 237 30.91 2.07 3.42
C GLU A 237 29.56 2.63 3.90
N ALA A 238 29.33 3.94 3.70
CA ALA A 238 28.06 4.58 4.07
C ALA A 238 26.89 4.05 3.23
N VAL A 239 27.09 3.82 1.93
CA VAL A 239 26.07 3.21 1.06
C VAL A 239 25.70 1.82 1.58
N ARG A 240 26.69 1.01 1.93
CA ARG A 240 26.44 -0.34 2.48
C ARG A 240 25.73 -0.30 3.83
N LEU A 241 26.11 0.65 4.68
CA LEU A 241 25.48 0.83 5.99
C LEU A 241 24.01 1.20 5.88
N PHE A 242 23.67 2.17 5.05
CA PHE A 242 22.31 2.73 4.95
C PHE A 242 21.44 2.08 3.88
N SER A 243 21.93 1.09 3.11
CA SER A 243 21.17 0.48 2.01
C SER A 243 19.86 -0.19 2.44
N GLY A 244 19.88 -0.86 3.58
CA GLY A 244 18.69 -1.51 4.17
C GLY A 244 17.62 -0.50 4.56
N ASP A 245 18.03 0.52 5.30
CA ASP A 245 17.15 1.60 5.76
C ASP A 245 16.61 2.41 4.58
N ALA A 246 17.47 2.72 3.60
CA ALA A 246 17.06 3.41 2.38
C ALA A 246 16.01 2.63 1.59
N MET A 247 16.14 1.29 1.50
CA MET A 247 15.14 0.45 0.85
C MET A 247 13.80 0.50 1.59
N ALA A 248 13.83 0.37 2.91
CA ALA A 248 12.61 0.42 3.73
C ALA A 248 11.93 1.80 3.64
N ILE A 249 12.71 2.89 3.74
CA ILE A 249 12.22 4.27 3.61
C ILE A 249 11.67 4.52 2.20
N ALA A 250 12.32 4.01 1.14
CA ALA A 250 11.87 4.15 -0.24
C ALA A 250 10.49 3.48 -0.45
N LEU A 251 10.33 2.27 0.05
CA LEU A 251 9.05 1.54 -0.03
C LEU A 251 7.97 2.25 0.79
N LEU A 252 8.28 2.67 2.02
CA LEU A 252 7.37 3.43 2.86
C LEU A 252 6.89 4.70 2.15
N GLY A 253 7.83 5.49 1.60
CA GLY A 253 7.50 6.74 0.90
C GLY A 253 6.60 6.51 -0.31
N LEU A 254 6.90 5.51 -1.14
CA LEU A 254 6.03 5.16 -2.27
C LEU A 254 4.63 4.74 -1.83
N LEU A 255 4.53 3.94 -0.76
CA LEU A 255 3.24 3.49 -0.24
C LEU A 255 2.41 4.66 0.29
N GLU A 256 3.02 5.55 1.07
CA GLU A 256 2.36 6.74 1.61
C GLU A 256 1.85 7.64 0.47
N ALA A 257 2.71 7.97 -0.49
CA ALA A 257 2.37 8.82 -1.63
C ALA A 257 1.26 8.23 -2.51
N ILE A 258 1.36 6.94 -2.85
CA ILE A 258 0.37 6.26 -3.70
C ILE A 258 -0.96 6.09 -2.99
N ALA A 259 -0.95 5.71 -1.71
CA ALA A 259 -2.18 5.59 -0.93
C ALA A 259 -2.93 6.92 -0.88
N MET A 260 -2.19 8.03 -0.67
CA MET A 260 -2.74 9.37 -0.65
C MET A 260 -3.25 9.81 -2.03
N ALA A 261 -2.46 9.63 -3.08
CA ALA A 261 -2.86 9.95 -4.44
C ALA A 261 -4.16 9.22 -4.82
N LYS A 262 -4.27 7.92 -4.50
CA LYS A 262 -5.48 7.11 -4.73
C LYS A 262 -6.68 7.61 -3.93
N ALA A 263 -6.49 7.95 -2.64
CA ALA A 263 -7.57 8.45 -1.79
C ALA A 263 -8.14 9.78 -2.32
N ILE A 264 -7.28 10.68 -2.81
CA ILE A 264 -7.72 11.93 -3.44
C ILE A 264 -8.37 11.65 -4.80
N ALA A 265 -7.78 10.78 -5.61
CA ALA A 265 -8.28 10.44 -6.94
C ALA A 265 -9.69 9.81 -6.89
N ALA A 266 -9.96 8.98 -5.90
CA ALA A 266 -11.28 8.39 -5.69
C ALA A 266 -12.38 9.46 -5.51
N GLN A 267 -12.04 10.60 -4.91
CA GLN A 267 -12.99 11.69 -4.68
C GLN A 267 -13.00 12.73 -5.81
N THR A 268 -11.88 12.92 -6.49
CA THR A 268 -11.75 13.91 -7.58
C THR A 268 -11.96 13.31 -8.96
N ARG A 269 -12.10 11.97 -9.05
CA ARG A 269 -12.26 11.20 -10.28
C ARG A 269 -11.13 11.44 -11.30
N GLN A 270 -9.94 11.84 -10.84
CA GLN A 270 -8.78 11.98 -11.70
C GLN A 270 -8.16 10.60 -12.01
N ARG A 271 -7.59 10.46 -13.21
CA ARG A 271 -6.80 9.29 -13.58
C ARG A 271 -5.40 9.43 -13.01
N LEU A 272 -4.90 8.39 -12.38
CA LEU A 272 -3.53 8.33 -11.85
C LEU A 272 -2.69 7.37 -12.67
N ASP A 273 -1.51 7.83 -13.03
CA ASP A 273 -0.41 6.99 -13.46
C ASP A 273 0.50 6.71 -12.24
N LEU A 274 0.44 5.47 -11.74
CA LEU A 274 1.18 5.08 -10.54
C LEU A 274 2.69 5.07 -10.78
N ASN A 275 3.12 4.70 -12.00
CA ASN A 275 4.54 4.69 -12.34
C ASN A 275 5.09 6.12 -12.41
N GLN A 276 4.33 7.05 -12.99
CA GLN A 276 4.66 8.48 -12.98
C GLN A 276 4.71 9.03 -11.55
N GLN A 277 3.82 8.58 -10.65
CA GLN A 277 3.85 9.00 -9.24
C GLN A 277 5.11 8.50 -8.54
N CYS A 278 5.51 7.23 -8.76
CA CYS A 278 6.77 6.70 -8.24
C CYS A 278 7.99 7.48 -8.76
N LEU A 279 7.98 7.85 -10.05
CA LEU A 279 9.04 8.68 -10.63
C LEU A 279 9.15 10.04 -9.95
N SER A 280 8.02 10.67 -9.69
CA SER A 280 7.97 11.97 -9.02
C SER A 280 8.60 11.92 -7.62
N GLU A 281 8.24 10.90 -6.82
CA GLU A 281 8.81 10.69 -5.48
C GLU A 281 10.34 10.49 -5.56
N GLY A 282 10.80 9.65 -6.49
CA GLY A 282 12.22 9.39 -6.70
C GLY A 282 12.99 10.65 -7.12
N LEU A 283 12.45 11.40 -8.08
CA LEU A 283 13.08 12.65 -8.53
C LEU A 283 13.09 13.73 -7.44
N ALA A 284 12.03 13.80 -6.63
CA ALA A 284 11.96 14.73 -5.51
C ALA A 284 13.02 14.42 -4.45
N ASN A 285 13.24 13.14 -4.11
CA ASN A 285 14.28 12.71 -3.17
C ASN A 285 15.71 12.92 -3.74
N VAL A 286 15.95 12.57 -5.01
CA VAL A 286 17.24 12.81 -5.67
C VAL A 286 17.55 14.31 -5.73
N ALA A 287 16.61 15.14 -6.19
CA ALA A 287 16.80 16.58 -6.22
C ALA A 287 17.00 17.13 -4.80
N GLY A 288 16.21 16.65 -3.83
CA GLY A 288 16.35 17.03 -2.43
C GLY A 288 17.75 16.78 -1.89
N SER A 289 18.37 15.65 -2.21
CA SER A 289 19.73 15.33 -1.77
C SER A 289 20.78 16.33 -2.27
N LEU A 290 20.56 16.94 -3.43
CA LEU A 290 21.44 17.99 -3.98
C LEU A 290 21.23 19.34 -3.30
N PHE A 291 20.18 19.52 -2.52
CA PHE A 291 19.84 20.76 -1.82
C PHE A 291 19.74 20.58 -0.30
N GLN A 292 20.54 19.68 0.25
CA GLN A 292 20.65 19.45 1.69
C GLN A 292 19.32 19.02 2.36
N CYS A 293 18.44 18.33 1.63
CA CYS A 293 17.21 17.80 2.16
C CYS A 293 17.42 16.39 2.71
N PHE A 294 16.63 16.03 3.69
CA PHE A 294 16.48 14.66 4.13
C PHE A 294 15.30 13.97 3.40
N PRO A 295 15.16 12.64 3.43
CA PRO A 295 14.10 11.92 2.72
C PRO A 295 12.71 12.44 3.06
N GLY A 296 11.84 12.46 2.07
CA GLY A 296 10.44 12.83 2.23
C GLY A 296 9.52 12.03 1.32
N SER A 297 8.22 12.32 1.39
CA SER A 297 7.18 11.63 0.64
C SER A 297 5.93 12.50 0.51
N GLY A 298 4.90 11.97 -0.15
CA GLY A 298 3.58 12.60 -0.23
C GLY A 298 2.90 12.71 1.13
N SER A 299 2.58 13.93 1.56
CA SER A 299 1.99 14.20 2.87
C SER A 299 0.47 14.07 2.88
N LEU A 300 -0.06 13.19 3.74
CA LEU A 300 -1.50 13.01 3.94
C LEU A 300 -2.22 14.33 4.29
N THR A 301 -1.77 14.98 5.33
CA THR A 301 -2.45 16.15 5.90
C THR A 301 -2.38 17.36 4.98
N ARG A 302 -1.21 17.60 4.35
CA ARG A 302 -1.00 18.74 3.45
C ARG A 302 -1.74 18.56 2.13
N SER A 303 -1.73 17.36 1.57
CA SER A 303 -2.44 17.05 0.32
C SER A 303 -3.95 17.14 0.49
N TRP A 304 -4.46 16.65 1.61
CA TRP A 304 -5.87 16.80 1.94
C TRP A 304 -6.28 18.27 2.12
N LEU A 305 -5.47 19.04 2.85
CA LEU A 305 -5.68 20.46 3.03
C LEU A 305 -5.62 21.22 1.71
N ASN A 306 -4.67 20.88 0.83
CA ASN A 306 -4.53 21.45 -0.51
C ASN A 306 -5.84 21.28 -1.31
N ARG A 307 -6.38 20.07 -1.30
CA ARG A 307 -7.66 19.77 -1.93
C ARG A 307 -8.81 20.55 -1.30
N GLU A 308 -8.94 20.54 0.04
CA GLU A 308 -10.01 21.28 0.75
C GLU A 308 -9.93 22.79 0.53
N ALA A 309 -8.73 23.33 0.37
CA ALA A 309 -8.52 24.75 0.05
C ALA A 309 -8.84 25.10 -1.41
N GLY A 310 -9.19 24.07 -2.23
CA GLY A 310 -9.70 24.28 -3.58
C GLY A 310 -8.64 24.18 -4.67
N ALA A 311 -7.50 23.53 -4.42
CA ALA A 311 -6.46 23.30 -5.43
C ALA A 311 -7.02 22.55 -6.65
N VAL A 312 -6.76 23.06 -7.84
CA VAL A 312 -7.23 22.50 -9.12
C VAL A 312 -6.11 21.84 -9.92
N SER A 313 -4.85 22.21 -9.65
CA SER A 313 -3.69 21.67 -10.36
C SER A 313 -2.46 21.52 -9.45
N GLN A 314 -1.41 20.91 -10.00
CA GLN A 314 -0.11 20.74 -9.36
C GLN A 314 0.58 22.10 -9.01
N TRP A 315 0.19 23.19 -9.66
CA TRP A 315 0.73 24.51 -9.40
C TRP A 315 0.48 25.01 -7.99
N SER A 316 -0.57 24.51 -7.31
CA SER A 316 -0.77 24.77 -5.88
C SER A 316 0.41 24.32 -5.02
N GLY A 317 1.08 23.23 -5.37
CA GLY A 317 2.30 22.76 -4.71
C GLY A 317 3.48 23.73 -4.95
N VAL A 318 3.66 24.21 -6.19
CA VAL A 318 4.69 25.21 -6.52
C VAL A 318 4.46 26.51 -5.72
N PHE A 319 3.21 26.99 -5.64
CA PHE A 319 2.89 28.17 -4.83
C PHE A 319 3.09 27.92 -3.34
N SER A 320 2.81 26.73 -2.85
CA SER A 320 3.12 26.36 -1.47
C SER A 320 4.61 26.42 -1.18
N ALA A 321 5.44 25.83 -2.04
CA ALA A 321 6.90 25.87 -1.91
C ALA A 321 7.44 27.32 -1.97
N ALA A 322 6.91 28.13 -2.89
CA ALA A 322 7.27 29.55 -2.99
C ALA A 322 6.88 30.33 -1.72
N ALA A 323 5.71 30.06 -1.15
CA ALA A 323 5.28 30.68 0.10
C ALA A 323 6.15 30.25 1.30
N VAL A 324 6.57 28.98 1.36
CA VAL A 324 7.53 28.51 2.39
C VAL A 324 8.88 29.20 2.18
N ALA A 325 9.38 29.31 0.94
CA ALA A 325 10.62 30.01 0.62
C ALA A 325 10.57 31.49 1.03
N ALA A 326 9.45 32.18 0.74
CA ALA A 326 9.23 33.55 1.17
C ALA A 326 9.22 33.66 2.71
N THR A 327 8.62 32.70 3.40
CA THR A 327 8.62 32.66 4.88
C THR A 327 10.04 32.52 5.41
N VAL A 328 10.88 31.66 4.82
CA VAL A 328 12.30 31.52 5.20
C VAL A 328 13.06 32.83 5.02
N LEU A 329 12.89 33.49 3.88
CA LEU A 329 13.64 34.73 3.57
C LEU A 329 13.19 35.91 4.42
N LEU A 330 11.89 36.03 4.74
CA LEU A 330 11.31 37.21 5.37
C LEU A 330 11.15 37.07 6.88
N LEU A 331 10.84 35.85 7.36
CA LEU A 331 10.45 35.62 8.75
C LEU A 331 11.47 34.79 9.56
N ALA A 332 12.58 34.37 8.95
CA ALA A 332 13.62 33.59 9.64
C ALA A 332 14.11 34.20 10.97
N PRO A 333 14.33 35.53 11.11
CA PRO A 333 14.78 36.14 12.36
C PRO A 333 13.79 35.92 13.51
N TYR A 334 12.49 35.91 13.21
CA TYR A 334 11.42 35.71 14.23
C TYR A 334 11.28 34.26 14.65
N ALA A 335 11.79 33.31 13.87
CA ALA A 335 11.79 31.91 14.22
C ALA A 335 12.68 31.58 15.44
N ALA A 336 13.62 32.46 15.78
CA ALA A 336 14.48 32.31 16.94
C ALA A 336 13.71 32.14 18.25
N PHE A 337 12.54 32.78 18.37
CA PHE A 337 11.71 32.76 19.58
C PHE A 337 10.68 31.62 19.62
N ILE A 338 10.65 30.75 18.62
CA ILE A 338 9.70 29.63 18.58
C ILE A 338 10.07 28.61 19.66
N PRO A 339 9.20 28.32 20.63
CA PRO A 339 9.51 27.33 21.66
C PRO A 339 9.45 25.90 21.10
N ARG A 340 10.44 25.08 21.45
CA ARG A 340 10.50 23.67 21.05
C ARG A 340 9.30 22.88 21.55
N ALA A 341 8.79 23.23 22.74
CA ALA A 341 7.59 22.61 23.30
C ALA A 341 6.33 22.80 22.43
N SER A 342 6.19 23.97 21.77
CA SER A 342 5.06 24.21 20.87
C SER A 342 5.17 23.40 19.58
N LEU A 343 6.38 23.20 19.04
CA LEU A 343 6.60 22.31 17.92
C LEU A 343 6.29 20.85 18.28
N ALA A 344 6.76 20.42 19.47
CA ALA A 344 6.44 19.09 20.00
C ALA A 344 4.92 18.89 20.20
N ALA A 345 4.21 19.90 20.68
CA ALA A 345 2.75 19.89 20.82
C ALA A 345 2.04 19.71 19.47
N ILE A 346 2.51 20.39 18.44
CA ILE A 346 1.98 20.25 17.06
C ILE A 346 2.22 18.83 16.55
N LEU A 347 3.39 18.23 16.83
CA LEU A 347 3.70 16.85 16.43
C LEU A 347 2.82 15.84 17.16
N VAL A 348 2.61 15.98 18.46
CA VAL A 348 1.71 15.12 19.24
C VAL A 348 0.28 15.20 18.72
N LEU A 349 -0.22 16.40 18.42
CA LEU A 349 -1.54 16.59 17.80
C LEU A 349 -1.62 15.99 16.40
N THR A 350 -0.56 16.07 15.62
CA THR A 350 -0.53 15.47 14.27
C THR A 350 -0.48 13.95 14.37
N ALA A 351 0.33 13.39 15.26
CA ALA A 351 0.42 11.95 15.49
C ALA A 351 -0.92 11.36 15.97
N SER A 352 -1.60 12.02 16.90
CA SER A 352 -2.91 11.56 17.38
C SER A 352 -3.96 11.47 16.25
N ARG A 353 -3.81 12.25 15.18
CA ARG A 353 -4.68 12.23 14.00
C ARG A 353 -4.30 11.20 12.95
N MET A 354 -3.08 10.68 12.99
CA MET A 354 -2.67 9.60 12.09
C MET A 354 -3.40 8.31 12.40
N VAL A 355 -3.78 8.10 13.67
CA VAL A 355 -4.51 6.90 14.07
C VAL A 355 -5.98 7.06 13.69
N ASP A 356 -6.39 6.41 12.61
CA ASP A 356 -7.81 6.26 12.29
C ASP A 356 -8.43 5.16 13.17
N LEU A 357 -8.99 5.58 14.31
CA LEU A 357 -9.62 4.68 15.28
C LEU A 357 -10.80 3.90 14.69
N ARG A 358 -11.50 4.46 13.67
CA ARG A 358 -12.61 3.77 13.00
C ARG A 358 -12.06 2.68 12.08
N GLY A 359 -11.14 3.05 11.19
CA GLY A 359 -10.47 2.10 10.31
C GLY A 359 -9.75 1.00 11.10
N LEU A 360 -9.07 1.34 12.20
CA LEU A 360 -8.44 0.37 13.10
C LEU A 360 -9.47 -0.63 13.67
N ARG A 361 -10.58 -0.14 14.20
CA ARG A 361 -11.67 -0.99 14.74
C ARG A 361 -12.27 -1.88 13.67
N ASP A 362 -12.45 -1.35 12.45
CA ASP A 362 -13.04 -2.10 11.34
C ASP A 362 -12.11 -3.23 10.90
N HIS A 363 -10.80 -2.98 10.77
CA HIS A 363 -9.80 -4.02 10.46
C HIS A 363 -9.66 -5.07 11.56
N LEU A 364 -9.70 -4.67 12.84
CA LEU A 364 -9.64 -5.61 13.97
C LEU A 364 -10.89 -6.51 14.06
N ARG A 365 -12.02 -6.08 13.48
CA ARG A 365 -13.29 -6.82 13.51
C ARG A 365 -13.58 -7.58 12.22
N ALA A 366 -13.04 -7.14 11.08
CA ALA A 366 -13.35 -7.70 9.78
C ALA A 366 -12.88 -9.16 9.67
N THR A 367 -11.59 -9.39 9.88
CA THR A 367 -11.02 -10.74 9.87
C THR A 367 -9.94 -10.92 10.93
N ARG A 368 -9.77 -12.16 11.44
CA ARG A 368 -8.68 -12.47 12.39
C ARG A 368 -7.29 -12.27 11.77
N PHE A 369 -7.19 -12.38 10.45
CA PHE A 369 -5.93 -12.23 9.71
C PHE A 369 -5.53 -10.76 9.60
N ASP A 370 -6.48 -9.90 9.23
CA ASP A 370 -6.23 -8.45 9.20
C ASP A 370 -5.88 -7.94 10.58
N ALA A 371 -6.59 -8.39 11.62
CA ALA A 371 -6.26 -8.08 13.00
C ALA A 371 -4.83 -8.52 13.38
N GLY A 372 -4.43 -9.73 12.97
CA GLY A 372 -3.07 -10.25 13.18
C GLY A 372 -2.00 -9.42 12.48
N ILE A 373 -2.23 -9.01 11.21
CA ILE A 373 -1.32 -8.17 10.45
C ILE A 373 -1.19 -6.79 11.10
N VAL A 374 -2.31 -6.14 11.45
CA VAL A 374 -2.31 -4.84 12.13
C VAL A 374 -1.53 -4.90 13.44
N ALA A 375 -1.84 -5.89 14.28
CA ALA A 375 -1.20 -6.06 15.58
C ALA A 375 0.31 -6.34 15.45
N ALA A 376 0.69 -7.30 14.59
CA ALA A 376 2.09 -7.64 14.36
C ALA A 376 2.89 -6.44 13.81
N THR A 377 2.34 -5.70 12.85
CA THR A 377 2.98 -4.51 12.29
C THR A 377 3.11 -3.40 13.34
N ALA A 378 2.05 -3.11 14.12
CA ALA A 378 2.10 -2.09 15.15
C ALA A 378 3.09 -2.44 16.29
N VAL A 379 3.08 -3.70 16.75
CA VAL A 379 4.00 -4.16 17.78
C VAL A 379 5.45 -4.16 17.30
N SER A 380 5.71 -4.64 16.07
CA SER A 380 7.07 -4.63 15.52
C SER A 380 7.60 -3.22 15.30
N ALA A 381 6.75 -2.24 14.98
CA ALA A 381 7.16 -0.84 14.89
C ALA A 381 7.69 -0.30 16.22
N VAL A 382 7.08 -0.70 17.34
CA VAL A 382 7.46 -0.23 18.68
C VAL A 382 8.57 -1.07 19.29
N ALA A 383 8.56 -2.40 19.09
CA ALA A 383 9.45 -3.33 19.77
C ALA A 383 10.75 -3.65 19.01
N ILE A 384 10.75 -3.54 17.69
CA ILE A 384 11.90 -3.88 16.84
C ILE A 384 12.44 -2.60 16.20
N SER A 385 11.79 -2.14 15.15
CA SER A 385 12.05 -0.86 14.51
C SER A 385 10.93 -0.49 13.53
N ILE A 386 10.85 0.79 13.20
CA ILE A 386 9.80 1.30 12.33
C ILE A 386 10.03 0.92 10.86
N GLU A 387 11.28 0.74 10.43
CA GLU A 387 11.66 0.35 9.08
C GLU A 387 11.27 -1.11 8.82
N PHE A 388 11.64 -1.99 9.74
CA PHE A 388 11.38 -3.42 9.60
C PHE A 388 9.91 -3.79 9.79
N CYS A 389 9.11 -2.98 10.49
CA CYS A 389 7.71 -3.30 10.71
C CYS A 389 6.91 -3.40 9.40
N ILE A 390 7.25 -2.59 8.39
CA ILE A 390 6.61 -2.65 7.07
C ILE A 390 6.99 -3.93 6.35
N VAL A 391 8.28 -4.28 6.35
CA VAL A 391 8.78 -5.52 5.74
C VAL A 391 8.13 -6.74 6.41
N ILE A 392 8.05 -6.74 7.75
CA ILE A 392 7.37 -7.78 8.53
C ILE A 392 5.89 -7.84 8.18
N GLY A 393 5.21 -6.69 8.11
CA GLY A 393 3.80 -6.61 7.77
C GLY A 393 3.49 -7.11 6.35
N VAL A 394 4.30 -6.72 5.37
CA VAL A 394 4.19 -7.17 3.98
C VAL A 394 4.45 -8.67 3.89
N PHE A 395 5.54 -9.15 4.50
CA PHE A 395 5.85 -10.59 4.54
C PHE A 395 4.71 -11.39 5.17
N LEU A 396 4.20 -10.94 6.31
CA LEU A 396 3.08 -11.61 7.00
C LEU A 396 1.81 -11.59 6.15
N SER A 397 1.54 -10.48 5.44
CA SER A 397 0.42 -10.37 4.51
C SER A 397 0.51 -11.43 3.42
N PHE A 398 1.68 -11.61 2.79
CA PHE A 398 1.90 -12.67 1.81
C PHE A 398 1.82 -14.06 2.42
N ALA A 399 2.49 -14.28 3.57
CA ALA A 399 2.49 -15.57 4.25
C ALA A 399 1.10 -16.06 4.65
N LEU A 400 0.19 -15.14 4.96
CA LEU A 400 -1.19 -15.45 5.31
C LEU A 400 -2.13 -15.50 4.10
N TYR A 401 -1.82 -14.76 3.01
CA TYR A 401 -2.67 -14.71 1.82
C TYR A 401 -2.41 -15.87 0.87
N VAL A 402 -1.14 -16.18 0.59
CA VAL A 402 -0.74 -17.23 -0.37
C VAL A 402 -1.38 -18.59 -0.07
N PRO A 403 -1.37 -19.11 1.18
CA PRO A 403 -2.03 -20.39 1.48
C PRO A 403 -3.56 -20.37 1.32
N ARG A 404 -4.16 -19.20 1.34
CA ARG A 404 -5.61 -19.04 1.10
C ARG A 404 -5.95 -19.03 -0.39
N ALA A 405 -5.14 -18.33 -1.18
CA ALA A 405 -5.26 -18.28 -2.63
C ALA A 405 -4.90 -19.64 -3.26
N ALA A 406 -4.03 -20.40 -2.60
CA ALA A 406 -3.54 -21.69 -3.04
C ALA A 406 -4.57 -22.84 -2.94
N LYS A 407 -5.76 -22.62 -2.37
CA LYS A 407 -6.77 -23.67 -2.22
C LYS A 407 -7.33 -24.07 -3.57
N VAL A 408 -7.14 -25.33 -3.94
CA VAL A 408 -7.79 -25.98 -5.07
C VAL A 408 -8.92 -26.85 -4.52
N GLN A 409 -10.09 -26.78 -5.16
CA GLN A 409 -11.27 -27.55 -4.79
C GLN A 409 -11.57 -28.58 -5.88
N LEU A 410 -11.97 -29.77 -5.45
CA LEU A 410 -12.45 -30.84 -6.30
C LEU A 410 -13.90 -31.13 -5.94
N THR A 411 -14.77 -31.04 -6.91
CA THR A 411 -16.19 -31.35 -6.74
C THR A 411 -16.56 -32.47 -7.69
N GLU A 412 -16.99 -33.62 -7.17
CA GLU A 412 -17.56 -34.69 -7.99
C GLU A 412 -18.92 -34.25 -8.49
N LEU A 413 -19.13 -34.30 -9.80
CA LEU A 413 -20.39 -33.95 -10.44
C LEU A 413 -21.15 -35.21 -10.85
N VAL A 414 -22.44 -35.18 -10.74
CA VAL A 414 -23.33 -36.26 -11.17
C VAL A 414 -24.28 -35.80 -12.26
N LEU A 415 -24.64 -36.76 -13.11
CA LEU A 415 -25.66 -36.58 -14.13
C LEU A 415 -26.99 -37.04 -13.51
N ALA A 416 -27.87 -36.08 -13.23
CA ALA A 416 -29.16 -36.37 -12.65
C ALA A 416 -30.19 -36.81 -13.74
N PRO A 417 -31.25 -37.58 -13.35
CA PRO A 417 -32.28 -38.03 -14.29
C PRO A 417 -33.01 -36.91 -15.05
N GLU A 418 -33.06 -35.71 -14.43
CA GLU A 418 -33.68 -34.52 -14.98
C GLU A 418 -32.81 -33.82 -16.04
N ARG A 419 -31.75 -34.48 -16.50
CA ARG A 419 -30.71 -33.92 -17.43
C ARG A 419 -29.96 -32.73 -16.86
N THR A 420 -29.83 -32.68 -15.52
CA THR A 420 -29.01 -31.66 -14.86
C THR A 420 -27.66 -32.24 -14.47
N ILE A 421 -26.62 -31.38 -14.54
CA ILE A 421 -25.30 -31.68 -14.01
C ILE A 421 -25.16 -30.87 -12.73
N ARG A 422 -25.01 -31.52 -11.61
CA ARG A 422 -24.92 -30.91 -10.28
C ARG A 422 -23.84 -31.55 -9.40
N PRO A 423 -23.40 -30.86 -8.35
CA PRO A 423 -22.58 -31.51 -7.32
C PRO A 423 -23.25 -32.75 -6.75
N ARG A 424 -22.45 -33.77 -6.47
CA ARG A 424 -22.91 -34.99 -5.82
C ARG A 424 -23.23 -34.74 -4.36
N GLU A 425 -24.37 -35.15 -3.92
CA GLU A 425 -24.77 -35.07 -2.52
C GLU A 425 -24.16 -36.22 -1.67
N ALA A 426 -23.99 -35.96 -0.37
CA ALA A 426 -23.46 -36.97 0.54
C ALA A 426 -24.44 -38.18 0.61
N GLY A 427 -23.90 -39.39 0.36
CA GLY A 427 -24.70 -40.62 0.31
C GLY A 427 -25.30 -40.97 -1.04
N GLU A 428 -25.21 -40.09 -2.05
CA GLU A 428 -25.67 -40.38 -3.40
C GLU A 428 -24.74 -41.38 -4.10
N ALA A 429 -25.32 -42.35 -4.80
CA ALA A 429 -24.57 -43.38 -5.50
C ALA A 429 -23.85 -42.74 -6.70
N ALA A 430 -22.52 -42.88 -6.72
CA ALA A 430 -21.70 -42.42 -7.86
C ALA A 430 -21.79 -43.40 -9.04
N CYS A 431 -21.54 -42.89 -10.26
CA CYS A 431 -21.44 -43.76 -11.41
C CYS A 431 -20.22 -44.68 -11.29
N ALA A 432 -20.42 -46.00 -11.49
CA ALA A 432 -19.37 -46.99 -11.36
C ALA A 432 -18.38 -47.02 -12.55
N ARG A 433 -18.71 -46.41 -13.69
CA ARG A 433 -17.93 -46.50 -14.95
C ARG A 433 -17.36 -45.19 -15.42
N MET A 434 -18.04 -44.07 -15.17
CA MET A 434 -17.62 -42.74 -15.60
C MET A 434 -17.78 -41.78 -14.44
N VAL A 435 -16.73 -41.04 -14.11
CA VAL A 435 -16.71 -40.02 -13.05
C VAL A 435 -16.35 -38.67 -13.65
N LEU A 436 -17.07 -37.64 -13.21
CA LEU A 436 -16.89 -36.28 -13.64
C LEU A 436 -16.46 -35.43 -12.44
N PHE A 437 -15.33 -34.80 -12.55
CA PHE A 437 -14.80 -33.88 -11.55
C PHE A 437 -14.72 -32.47 -12.07
N ASN A 438 -15.17 -31.51 -11.29
CA ASN A 438 -14.88 -30.11 -11.47
C ASN A 438 -13.70 -29.72 -10.58
N VAL A 439 -12.66 -29.14 -11.19
CA VAL A 439 -11.46 -28.64 -10.50
C VAL A 439 -11.50 -27.12 -10.56
N GLU A 440 -11.43 -26.47 -9.41
CA GLU A 440 -11.51 -25.02 -9.26
C GLU A 440 -10.31 -24.50 -8.48
N GLY A 441 -9.71 -23.39 -8.94
CA GLY A 441 -8.62 -22.71 -8.24
C GLY A 441 -7.41 -22.41 -9.11
N GLU A 442 -6.39 -21.88 -8.48
CA GLU A 442 -5.15 -21.53 -9.17
C GLU A 442 -4.14 -22.68 -9.12
N MET A 443 -3.57 -23.01 -10.29
CA MET A 443 -2.58 -24.09 -10.43
C MET A 443 -1.16 -23.55 -10.37
N PHE A 444 -0.66 -23.24 -9.19
CA PHE A 444 0.70 -22.79 -8.98
C PHE A 444 1.40 -23.59 -7.86
N PHE A 445 2.71 -23.45 -7.72
CA PHE A 445 3.51 -24.22 -6.74
C PHE A 445 2.94 -24.23 -5.31
N GLY A 446 2.28 -23.13 -4.89
CA GLY A 446 1.65 -23.03 -3.57
C GLY A 446 0.43 -23.95 -3.41
N SER A 447 -0.25 -24.30 -4.52
CA SER A 447 -1.40 -25.22 -4.52
C SER A 447 -1.00 -26.68 -4.79
N ALA A 448 0.27 -26.95 -5.07
CA ALA A 448 0.73 -28.30 -5.40
C ALA A 448 0.37 -29.37 -4.36
N PRO A 449 0.49 -29.13 -3.03
CA PRO A 449 0.09 -30.14 -2.02
C PRO A 449 -1.40 -30.45 -2.02
N ASP A 450 -2.26 -29.42 -2.21
CA ASP A 450 -3.70 -29.63 -2.34
C ASP A 450 -4.02 -30.39 -3.64
N PHE A 451 -3.34 -30.04 -4.73
CA PHE A 451 -3.48 -30.69 -6.02
C PHE A 451 -3.05 -32.16 -5.97
N GLU A 452 -1.95 -32.50 -5.31
CA GLU A 452 -1.53 -33.90 -5.07
C GLU A 452 -2.60 -34.71 -4.32
N ARG A 453 -3.18 -34.13 -3.28
CA ARG A 453 -4.26 -34.79 -2.52
C ARG A 453 -5.48 -35.05 -3.40
N LEU A 454 -5.88 -34.08 -4.24
CA LEU A 454 -6.99 -34.23 -5.18
C LEU A 454 -6.68 -35.30 -6.25
N MET A 455 -5.43 -35.36 -6.74
CA MET A 455 -5.01 -36.41 -7.66
C MET A 455 -5.11 -37.80 -7.03
N ALA A 456 -4.75 -37.94 -5.76
CA ALA A 456 -4.89 -39.21 -5.03
C ALA A 456 -6.38 -39.62 -4.86
N GLU A 457 -7.29 -38.66 -4.65
CA GLU A 457 -8.72 -38.91 -4.61
C GLU A 457 -9.27 -39.41 -5.95
N ILE A 458 -8.87 -38.76 -7.07
CA ILE A 458 -9.23 -39.19 -8.43
C ILE A 458 -8.68 -40.59 -8.70
N ASP A 459 -7.46 -40.87 -8.28
CA ASP A 459 -6.82 -42.18 -8.41
C ASP A 459 -7.55 -43.27 -7.61
N GLY A 460 -7.96 -42.97 -6.41
CA GLY A 460 -8.74 -43.89 -5.57
C GLY A 460 -10.09 -44.22 -6.21
N ARG A 461 -10.75 -43.23 -6.80
CA ARG A 461 -12.02 -43.47 -7.53
C ARG A 461 -11.79 -44.27 -8.82
N ALA A 462 -10.69 -44.03 -9.54
CA ALA A 462 -10.35 -44.81 -10.71
C ALA A 462 -10.09 -46.30 -10.40
N ALA A 463 -9.48 -46.59 -9.25
CA ALA A 463 -9.25 -47.97 -8.79
C ALA A 463 -10.55 -48.76 -8.52
N ALA A 464 -11.68 -48.10 -8.28
CA ALA A 464 -12.99 -48.72 -8.04
C ALA A 464 -13.71 -49.24 -9.30
N GLY A 465 -13.00 -49.43 -10.43
CA GLY A 465 -13.53 -49.97 -11.69
C GLY A 465 -14.09 -48.94 -12.66
N VAL A 466 -13.76 -47.67 -12.46
CA VAL A 466 -14.05 -46.57 -13.38
C VAL A 466 -13.23 -46.76 -14.66
N ARG A 467 -13.82 -46.50 -15.83
CA ARG A 467 -13.17 -46.57 -17.14
C ARG A 467 -12.93 -45.21 -17.78
N VAL A 468 -13.69 -44.19 -17.39
CA VAL A 468 -13.58 -42.84 -17.94
C VAL A 468 -13.57 -41.84 -16.79
N VAL A 469 -12.57 -40.94 -16.78
CA VAL A 469 -12.47 -39.83 -15.85
C VAL A 469 -12.54 -38.53 -16.66
N ILE A 470 -13.56 -37.71 -16.42
CA ILE A 470 -13.70 -36.41 -17.04
C ILE A 470 -13.27 -35.34 -16.02
N LEU A 471 -12.28 -34.53 -16.39
CA LEU A 471 -11.80 -33.41 -15.60
C LEU A 471 -12.24 -32.10 -16.25
N ARG A 472 -13.14 -31.38 -15.61
CA ARG A 472 -13.54 -30.03 -16.00
C ARG A 472 -12.56 -29.02 -15.39
N LEU A 473 -11.82 -28.30 -16.25
CA LEU A 473 -10.72 -27.43 -15.88
C LEU A 473 -10.99 -25.96 -16.28
N ARG A 474 -12.25 -25.59 -16.44
CA ARG A 474 -12.64 -24.25 -16.86
C ARG A 474 -12.29 -23.17 -15.83
N GLU A 475 -12.39 -23.51 -14.56
CA GLU A 475 -12.16 -22.61 -13.42
C GLU A 475 -10.74 -22.73 -12.87
N VAL A 476 -9.87 -23.37 -13.64
CA VAL A 476 -8.45 -23.45 -13.36
C VAL A 476 -7.71 -22.33 -14.08
N SER A 477 -6.81 -21.64 -13.37
CA SER A 477 -6.03 -20.51 -13.90
C SER A 477 -4.55 -20.58 -13.47
N ASN A 478 -3.72 -19.83 -14.19
CA ASN A 478 -2.29 -19.63 -13.90
C ASN A 478 -1.47 -20.91 -13.71
N PRO A 479 -1.53 -21.90 -14.66
CA PRO A 479 -0.80 -23.15 -14.51
C PRO A 479 0.71 -22.93 -14.58
N ASP A 480 1.41 -23.36 -13.51
CA ASP A 480 2.87 -23.40 -13.49
C ASP A 480 3.42 -24.80 -13.81
N ALA A 481 4.76 -24.90 -13.92
CA ALA A 481 5.42 -26.15 -14.28
C ALA A 481 5.17 -27.26 -13.25
N ALA A 482 5.11 -26.96 -11.96
CA ALA A 482 4.90 -27.95 -10.91
C ALA A 482 3.53 -28.63 -11.05
N CYS A 483 2.47 -27.85 -11.13
CA CYS A 483 1.11 -28.37 -11.27
C CYS A 483 0.86 -29.03 -12.64
N LEU A 484 1.49 -28.53 -13.72
CA LEU A 484 1.42 -29.17 -15.03
C LEU A 484 2.04 -30.57 -15.03
N LEU A 485 3.19 -30.75 -14.35
CA LEU A 485 3.85 -32.05 -14.24
C LEU A 485 3.05 -33.02 -13.35
N LEU A 486 2.44 -32.53 -12.29
CA LEU A 486 1.52 -33.35 -11.45
C LEU A 486 0.31 -33.83 -12.27
N LEU A 487 -0.31 -32.91 -13.03
CA LEU A 487 -1.44 -33.27 -13.90
C LEU A 487 -1.02 -34.31 -14.95
N ASP A 488 0.12 -34.12 -15.63
CA ASP A 488 0.65 -35.10 -16.58
C ASP A 488 0.92 -36.46 -15.91
N GLY A 489 1.44 -36.45 -14.69
CA GLY A 489 1.63 -37.67 -13.88
C GLY A 489 0.32 -38.43 -13.65
N LEU A 490 -0.75 -37.73 -13.23
CA LEU A 490 -2.08 -38.32 -13.09
C LEU A 490 -2.59 -38.90 -14.41
N LEU A 491 -2.52 -38.13 -15.51
CA LEU A 491 -3.02 -38.55 -16.82
C LEU A 491 -2.30 -39.83 -17.30
N ARG A 492 -1.00 -39.92 -17.09
CA ARG A 492 -0.22 -41.13 -17.39
C ARG A 492 -0.61 -42.29 -16.49
N GLY A 493 -0.78 -42.07 -15.20
CA GLY A 493 -1.20 -43.07 -14.22
C GLY A 493 -2.56 -43.67 -14.55
N LEU A 494 -3.54 -42.82 -14.91
CA LEU A 494 -4.87 -43.27 -15.33
C LEU A 494 -4.80 -44.13 -16.59
N LYS A 495 -4.07 -43.67 -17.64
CA LYS A 495 -3.91 -44.43 -18.87
C LYS A 495 -3.22 -45.77 -18.67
N ALA A 496 -2.19 -45.85 -17.84
CA ALA A 496 -1.52 -47.10 -17.52
C ALA A 496 -2.43 -48.17 -16.90
N ARG A 497 -3.50 -47.72 -16.24
CA ARG A 497 -4.54 -48.58 -15.64
C ARG A 497 -5.75 -48.86 -16.55
N GLY A 498 -5.67 -48.41 -17.82
CA GLY A 498 -6.75 -48.58 -18.78
C GLY A 498 -7.95 -47.63 -18.56
N VAL A 499 -7.74 -46.57 -17.79
CA VAL A 499 -8.75 -45.51 -17.58
C VAL A 499 -8.48 -44.38 -18.57
N GLN A 500 -9.49 -43.99 -19.33
CA GLN A 500 -9.36 -42.90 -20.29
C GLN A 500 -9.68 -41.55 -19.61
N PRO A 501 -8.69 -40.66 -19.42
CA PRO A 501 -8.97 -39.30 -18.99
C PRO A 501 -9.41 -38.43 -20.19
N ILE A 502 -10.38 -37.55 -19.92
CA ILE A 502 -10.89 -36.53 -20.85
C ILE A 502 -10.81 -35.19 -20.13
N LEU A 503 -10.12 -34.21 -20.72
CA LEU A 503 -10.05 -32.85 -20.21
C LEU A 503 -11.08 -31.99 -20.93
N CYS A 504 -11.91 -31.25 -20.22
CA CYS A 504 -12.87 -30.34 -20.82
C CYS A 504 -12.84 -28.95 -20.21
N GLY A 505 -13.18 -27.94 -21.00
CA GLY A 505 -13.08 -26.54 -20.60
C GLY A 505 -11.62 -26.06 -20.46
N VAL A 506 -10.71 -26.65 -21.21
CA VAL A 506 -9.29 -26.31 -21.11
C VAL A 506 -9.05 -24.91 -21.68
N ARG A 507 -8.54 -24.00 -20.87
CA ARG A 507 -8.20 -22.64 -21.28
C ARG A 507 -6.91 -22.62 -22.10
N GLY A 508 -6.72 -21.55 -22.88
CA GLY A 508 -5.59 -21.44 -23.78
C GLY A 508 -4.21 -21.39 -23.10
N ASP A 509 -4.12 -20.90 -21.87
CA ASP A 509 -2.89 -20.91 -21.06
C ASP A 509 -2.52 -22.35 -20.63
N LEU A 510 -3.49 -23.12 -20.14
CA LEU A 510 -3.32 -24.51 -19.76
C LEU A 510 -3.03 -25.39 -20.98
N SER A 511 -3.73 -25.18 -22.11
CA SER A 511 -3.48 -25.92 -23.35
C SER A 511 -2.03 -25.77 -23.83
N ARG A 512 -1.56 -24.51 -23.91
CA ARG A 512 -0.16 -24.24 -24.27
C ARG A 512 0.85 -24.86 -23.30
N GLY A 513 0.51 -24.86 -22.00
CA GLY A 513 1.33 -25.54 -20.98
C GLY A 513 1.45 -27.03 -21.23
N LEU A 514 0.32 -27.72 -21.43
CA LEU A 514 0.26 -29.16 -21.73
C LEU A 514 0.96 -29.52 -23.04
N GLU A 515 0.87 -28.67 -24.06
CA GLU A 515 1.59 -28.86 -25.34
C GLU A 515 3.10 -28.77 -25.14
N ARG A 516 3.60 -27.76 -24.43
CA ARG A 516 5.04 -27.56 -24.19
C ARG A 516 5.68 -28.70 -23.43
N ILE A 517 4.99 -29.34 -22.49
CA ILE A 517 5.51 -30.51 -21.78
C ILE A 517 5.21 -31.82 -22.49
N GLY A 518 4.59 -31.78 -23.68
CA GLY A 518 4.25 -32.96 -24.50
C GLY A 518 3.12 -33.81 -23.94
N ALA A 519 2.38 -33.34 -22.93
CA ALA A 519 1.25 -34.04 -22.33
C ALA A 519 0.09 -34.20 -23.33
N SER A 520 -0.16 -33.18 -24.16
CA SER A 520 -1.22 -33.20 -25.17
C SER A 520 -1.02 -34.32 -26.19
N ALA A 521 0.22 -34.54 -26.65
CA ALA A 521 0.54 -35.63 -27.57
C ALA A 521 0.36 -37.02 -26.92
N ARG A 522 0.74 -37.16 -25.64
CA ARG A 522 0.60 -38.43 -24.89
C ARG A 522 -0.85 -38.76 -24.58
N LEU A 523 -1.65 -37.75 -24.26
CA LEU A 523 -3.08 -37.93 -24.00
C LEU A 523 -3.86 -38.22 -25.29
N GLY A 524 -3.50 -37.51 -26.36
CA GLY A 524 -4.21 -37.46 -27.64
C GLY A 524 -5.10 -36.21 -27.71
N ALA A 525 -4.90 -35.39 -28.74
CA ALA A 525 -5.59 -34.09 -28.90
C ALA A 525 -7.12 -34.20 -28.88
N GLN A 526 -7.68 -35.34 -29.32
CA GLN A 526 -9.11 -35.61 -29.31
C GLN A 526 -9.71 -35.68 -27.87
N TRP A 527 -8.88 -35.87 -26.84
CA TRP A 527 -9.32 -35.97 -25.44
C TRP A 527 -9.14 -34.66 -24.68
N ILE A 528 -8.72 -33.59 -25.36
CA ILE A 528 -8.57 -32.25 -24.80
C ILE A 528 -9.58 -31.33 -25.49
N LEU A 529 -10.62 -30.97 -24.75
CA LEU A 529 -11.68 -30.10 -25.23
C LEU A 529 -11.43 -28.67 -24.73
N LEU A 530 -11.09 -27.79 -25.64
CA LEU A 530 -10.83 -26.40 -25.33
C LEU A 530 -12.08 -25.68 -24.85
N GLU A 531 -11.89 -24.64 -24.08
CA GLU A 531 -12.97 -23.75 -23.66
C GLU A 531 -13.59 -23.08 -24.91
N ARG A 532 -14.91 -23.07 -24.97
CA ARG A 532 -15.71 -22.39 -26.00
C ARG A 532 -16.57 -21.31 -25.37
N GLU A 533 -16.99 -20.32 -26.17
CA GLU A 533 -17.85 -19.22 -25.72
C GLU A 533 -19.13 -19.68 -24.97
N ARG A 534 -19.74 -20.77 -25.43
CA ARG A 534 -20.88 -21.36 -24.71
C ARG A 534 -20.39 -22.30 -23.59
N ALA A 535 -20.66 -21.91 -22.37
CA ALA A 535 -20.13 -22.48 -21.14
C ALA A 535 -20.25 -24.01 -21.00
N TRP A 536 -21.23 -24.64 -21.63
CA TRP A 536 -21.63 -26.04 -21.39
C TRP A 536 -21.30 -26.99 -22.55
N THR A 537 -20.94 -26.49 -23.72
CA THR A 537 -20.70 -27.33 -24.89
C THR A 537 -19.53 -28.29 -24.69
N GLY A 538 -18.48 -27.88 -23.99
CA GLY A 538 -17.31 -28.73 -23.74
C GLY A 538 -17.59 -29.91 -22.80
N ILE A 539 -18.43 -29.73 -21.78
CA ILE A 539 -18.76 -30.83 -20.85
C ILE A 539 -19.71 -31.84 -21.51
N GLN A 540 -20.67 -31.38 -22.32
CA GLN A 540 -21.56 -32.25 -23.08
C GLN A 540 -20.78 -33.11 -24.06
N GLU A 541 -19.86 -32.50 -24.81
CA GLU A 541 -18.99 -33.21 -25.73
C GLU A 541 -18.09 -34.23 -25.01
N ALA A 542 -17.58 -33.89 -23.82
CA ALA A 542 -16.82 -34.82 -22.99
C ALA A 542 -17.64 -36.03 -22.52
N ILE A 543 -18.87 -35.79 -22.09
CA ILE A 543 -19.81 -36.86 -21.71
C ILE A 543 -20.16 -37.76 -22.90
N ASP A 544 -20.45 -37.17 -24.06
CA ASP A 544 -20.78 -37.94 -25.27
C ASP A 544 -19.59 -38.80 -25.72
N ARG A 545 -18.37 -38.28 -25.68
CA ARG A 545 -17.16 -39.04 -25.97
C ARG A 545 -16.92 -40.15 -24.95
N GLY A 546 -17.14 -39.87 -23.66
CA GLY A 546 -17.08 -40.88 -22.58
C GLY A 546 -18.10 -42.00 -22.76
N ARG A 547 -19.32 -41.67 -23.17
CA ARG A 547 -20.36 -42.66 -23.49
C ARG A 547 -20.00 -43.53 -24.68
N ALA A 548 -19.48 -42.93 -25.75
CA ALA A 548 -19.03 -43.67 -26.93
C ALA A 548 -17.97 -44.71 -26.60
N LEU A 549 -17.04 -44.38 -25.68
CA LEU A 549 -16.02 -45.34 -25.20
C LEU A 549 -16.60 -46.49 -24.38
N LEU A 550 -17.63 -46.22 -23.57
CA LEU A 550 -18.25 -47.26 -22.71
C LEU A 550 -19.10 -48.23 -23.52
N GLY A 551 -19.64 -47.77 -24.64
CA GLY A 551 -20.58 -48.59 -25.45
C GLY A 551 -21.92 -48.81 -24.75
N PRO A 552 -22.88 -49.48 -25.42
CA PRO A 552 -24.22 -49.73 -24.87
C PRO A 552 -24.22 -50.71 -23.68
N GLU A 553 -23.27 -51.64 -23.64
CA GLU A 553 -23.14 -52.64 -22.55
C GLU A 553 -22.29 -52.13 -21.36
N GLY A 554 -21.54 -51.04 -21.55
CA GLY A 554 -20.66 -50.47 -20.53
C GLY A 554 -21.32 -49.52 -19.55
N SER A 555 -22.57 -49.15 -19.74
CA SER A 555 -23.35 -48.31 -18.80
C SER A 555 -23.73 -49.06 -17.54
N CYS A 556 -23.60 -48.45 -16.36
CA CYS A 556 -24.05 -49.07 -15.11
C CYS A 556 -25.59 -49.13 -15.06
N GLU A 557 -26.15 -50.09 -14.31
CA GLU A 557 -27.61 -50.30 -14.24
C GLU A 557 -28.38 -49.07 -13.73
N ARG A 558 -27.76 -48.26 -12.90
CA ARG A 558 -28.35 -47.06 -12.30
C ARG A 558 -27.99 -45.76 -13.05
N CYS A 559 -27.42 -45.85 -14.25
CA CYS A 559 -27.01 -44.68 -15.01
C CYS A 559 -28.24 -43.95 -15.59
N PRO A 560 -28.45 -42.66 -15.30
CA PRO A 560 -29.55 -41.87 -15.90
C PRO A 560 -29.53 -41.90 -17.42
N LEU A 561 -28.34 -42.04 -17.99
CA LEU A 561 -28.10 -42.09 -19.43
C LEU A 561 -28.59 -43.41 -20.09
N ARG A 562 -28.85 -44.48 -19.31
CA ARG A 562 -29.35 -45.77 -19.84
C ARG A 562 -30.85 -45.72 -20.14
N GLN A 563 -31.58 -44.81 -19.49
CA GLN A 563 -33.03 -44.68 -19.69
C GLN A 563 -33.40 -43.97 -21.00
N GLU A 564 -32.43 -43.34 -21.67
CA GLU A 564 -32.60 -42.67 -22.97
C GLU A 564 -32.51 -43.67 -24.16
N ARG A 565 -33.49 -44.56 -24.31
CA ARG A 565 -33.57 -45.48 -25.45
C ARG A 565 -34.19 -44.90 -26.74
N ALA A 566 -34.48 -43.64 -26.78
CA ALA A 566 -35.03 -43.01 -28.00
C ALA A 566 -34.10 -41.92 -28.55
N PRO A 567 -33.86 -41.82 -29.88
CA PRO A 567 -33.16 -40.72 -30.50
C PRO A 567 -34.07 -39.49 -30.59
N ALA A 568 -34.48 -38.97 -29.45
CA ALA A 568 -35.13 -37.67 -29.41
C ALA A 568 -34.04 -36.60 -29.49
N ALA A 569 -34.31 -35.55 -30.31
CA ALA A 569 -33.46 -34.41 -30.60
C ALA A 569 -32.52 -34.04 -29.45
N ARG A 570 -31.22 -33.77 -29.77
CA ARG A 570 -30.17 -33.35 -28.86
C ARG A 570 -30.67 -32.25 -27.90
N GLN A 571 -31.34 -32.63 -26.81
CA GLN A 571 -31.73 -31.71 -25.76
C GLN A 571 -30.52 -31.45 -24.88
N ALA A 572 -30.21 -30.17 -24.65
CA ALA A 572 -29.07 -29.76 -23.83
C ALA A 572 -29.22 -30.18 -22.37
N TRP A 573 -28.14 -30.57 -21.72
CA TRP A 573 -28.05 -30.70 -20.28
C TRP A 573 -28.00 -29.34 -19.62
N PHE A 574 -28.66 -29.19 -18.48
CA PHE A 574 -28.64 -27.97 -17.68
C PHE A 574 -27.75 -28.16 -16.46
N TYR A 575 -27.03 -27.13 -16.09
CA TYR A 575 -26.23 -27.12 -14.87
C TYR A 575 -27.01 -26.40 -13.77
N GLN A 576 -27.11 -27.01 -12.60
CA GLN A 576 -27.57 -26.36 -11.39
C GLN A 576 -26.34 -25.97 -10.56
N ILE A 577 -26.21 -24.65 -10.28
CA ILE A 577 -25.14 -24.07 -9.48
C ILE A 577 -25.38 -24.38 -8.01
#